data_0c20c0632293e6cf140f573a0357aac7
#
_entry.id   0c20c0632293e6cf140f573a0357aac7
#
_cell.length_a   1.000
_cell.length_b   1.000
_cell.length_c   1.000
_cell.angle_alpha   90.00
_cell.angle_beta   90.00
_cell.angle_gamma   90.00
#
_symmetry.space_group_name_H-M   'P 1'
#
loop_
_entity.id
_entity.type
_entity.pdbx_description
1 polymer ?
#
loop_
_entity_poly.entity_id
_entity_poly.type
_entity_poly.pdbx_seq_one_letter_code
_entity_poly.pdbx_strand_id
1 'polypeptide(L)'
;MYILPLLLLVPMLTLAAPLTQVTLPDGTQVQLNDDHTWEYLVVKPAEPVAQPSATGSPSVAAAPVLTEQAKAHPELLGQATRDGIRLALDKVTGSDTLALSFTATNLGDRSAIQVSGWITLFSQDGRQWAREPARFWIAETRMPETYLRKGESRATRLVELARPAGLTGTPLVRVEIGEVVFR
;
A
#
# COMPACT_ATOMS: atom_id res chain seq x y z
N MET A 1 43.98 -18.82 -47.97
CA MET A 1 43.14 -19.44 -46.93
C MET A 1 43.27 -18.58 -45.68
N TYR A 2 42.43 -17.55 -45.55
CA TYR A 2 42.47 -16.57 -44.44
C TYR A 2 41.47 -16.98 -43.36
N ILE A 3 41.98 -17.35 -42.17
CA ILE A 3 41.17 -17.69 -41.00
C ILE A 3 40.93 -16.39 -40.24
N LEU A 4 39.65 -15.94 -40.21
CA LEU A 4 39.21 -14.76 -39.47
C LEU A 4 38.91 -15.20 -38.02
N PRO A 5 39.49 -14.59 -36.97
CA PRO A 5 39.13 -14.92 -35.60
C PRO A 5 37.78 -14.29 -35.24
N LEU A 6 36.85 -15.12 -34.84
CA LEU A 6 35.54 -14.74 -34.28
C LEU A 6 35.73 -14.19 -32.86
N LEU A 7 35.60 -12.88 -32.70
CA LEU A 7 35.67 -12.20 -31.41
C LEU A 7 34.39 -12.44 -30.65
N LEU A 8 34.41 -13.31 -29.65
CA LEU A 8 33.29 -13.52 -28.72
C LEU A 8 33.17 -12.31 -27.81
N LEU A 9 32.13 -11.50 -28.01
CA LEU A 9 31.74 -10.40 -27.10
C LEU A 9 30.99 -10.99 -25.92
N VAL A 10 31.65 -11.13 -24.76
CA VAL A 10 31.02 -11.55 -23.52
C VAL A 10 30.38 -10.29 -22.89
N PRO A 11 29.05 -10.25 -22.62
CA PRO A 11 28.46 -9.15 -21.90
C PRO A 11 28.94 -9.21 -20.46
N MET A 12 29.70 -8.18 -20.02
CA MET A 12 30.00 -7.95 -18.62
C MET A 12 28.71 -7.51 -17.92
N LEU A 13 28.15 -8.38 -17.07
CA LEU A 13 27.17 -7.98 -16.08
C LEU A 13 27.88 -7.07 -15.06
N THR A 14 27.63 -5.78 -15.09
CA THR A 14 28.03 -4.86 -14.04
C THR A 14 27.16 -5.12 -12.82
N LEU A 15 27.70 -5.79 -11.81
CA LEU A 15 27.10 -5.87 -10.48
C LEU A 15 27.22 -4.47 -9.86
N ALA A 16 26.09 -3.87 -9.47
CA ALA A 16 26.06 -2.65 -8.69
C ALA A 16 26.79 -2.89 -7.35
N ALA A 17 27.70 -1.97 -7.00
CA ALA A 17 28.48 -2.09 -5.77
C ALA A 17 27.71 -1.44 -4.60
N PRO A 18 27.69 -2.06 -3.40
CA PRO A 18 27.05 -1.48 -2.22
C PRO A 18 27.83 -0.24 -1.76
N LEU A 19 27.17 0.92 -1.67
CA LEU A 19 27.78 2.15 -1.17
C LEU A 19 27.71 2.27 0.34
N THR A 20 26.54 2.00 0.92
CA THR A 20 26.33 2.12 2.37
C THR A 20 25.08 1.35 2.80
N GLN A 21 25.03 1.03 4.08
CA GLN A 21 23.85 0.46 4.73
C GLN A 21 23.27 1.50 5.70
N VAL A 22 21.98 1.66 5.65
CA VAL A 22 21.21 2.55 6.54
C VAL A 22 20.22 1.73 7.32
N THR A 23 20.22 1.87 8.64
CA THR A 23 19.20 1.28 9.49
C THR A 23 18.09 2.32 9.71
N LEU A 24 16.89 1.99 9.27
CA LEU A 24 15.70 2.80 9.50
C LEU A 24 15.29 2.76 10.99
N PRO A 25 14.48 3.73 11.46
CA PRO A 25 14.04 3.77 12.87
C PRO A 25 13.26 2.53 13.34
N ASP A 26 12.69 1.77 12.41
CA ASP A 26 11.98 0.51 12.65
C ASP A 26 12.90 -0.73 12.74
N GLY A 27 14.22 -0.53 12.64
CA GLY A 27 15.22 -1.59 12.65
C GLY A 27 15.45 -2.26 11.29
N THR A 28 14.74 -1.86 10.24
CA THR A 28 14.94 -2.38 8.89
C THR A 28 16.26 -1.88 8.32
N GLN A 29 17.05 -2.77 7.77
CA GLN A 29 18.30 -2.41 7.09
C GLN A 29 18.07 -2.27 5.60
N VAL A 30 18.55 -1.17 5.04
CA VAL A 30 18.48 -0.86 3.61
C VAL A 30 19.89 -0.66 3.08
N GLN A 31 20.21 -1.31 1.98
CA GLN A 31 21.45 -1.13 1.24
C GLN A 31 21.22 -0.12 0.11
N LEU A 32 22.06 0.87 0.04
CA LEU A 32 22.11 1.82 -1.08
C LEU A 32 23.23 1.41 -2.02
N ASN A 33 22.94 1.36 -3.30
CA ASN A 33 23.86 0.98 -4.36
C ASN A 33 24.37 2.24 -5.12
N ASP A 34 25.47 2.11 -5.81
CA ASP A 34 26.10 3.17 -6.61
C ASP A 34 25.32 3.56 -7.87
N ASP A 35 24.39 2.72 -8.31
CA ASP A 35 23.46 2.97 -9.41
C ASP A 35 22.19 3.75 -8.98
N HIS A 36 22.15 4.33 -7.78
CA HIS A 36 21.00 5.01 -7.16
C HIS A 36 19.81 4.10 -6.88
N THR A 37 19.98 2.80 -6.88
CA THR A 37 19.00 1.83 -6.41
C THR A 37 19.20 1.53 -4.93
N TRP A 38 18.15 1.00 -4.31
CA TRP A 38 18.19 0.56 -2.91
C TRP A 38 17.48 -0.78 -2.76
N GLU A 39 17.96 -1.59 -1.83
CA GLU A 39 17.44 -2.92 -1.56
C GLU A 39 17.25 -3.15 -0.06
N TYR A 40 16.15 -3.79 0.32
CA TYR A 40 15.94 -4.21 1.69
C TYR A 40 16.80 -5.43 2.00
N LEU A 41 17.67 -5.30 3.01
CA LEU A 41 18.38 -6.44 3.56
C LEU A 41 17.42 -7.21 4.49
N VAL A 42 16.79 -8.24 3.96
CA VAL A 42 16.05 -9.19 4.78
C VAL A 42 17.08 -10.02 5.54
N VAL A 43 17.29 -9.72 6.81
CA VAL A 43 18.07 -10.59 7.71
C VAL A 43 17.27 -11.86 7.86
N LYS A 44 17.62 -12.89 7.07
CA LYS A 44 17.11 -14.25 7.31
C LYS A 44 17.51 -14.65 8.72
N PRO A 45 16.57 -14.97 9.63
CA PRO A 45 16.96 -15.48 10.94
C PRO A 45 17.85 -16.70 10.75
N ALA A 46 18.97 -16.77 11.46
CA ALA A 46 19.86 -17.92 11.44
C ALA A 46 19.04 -19.17 11.71
N GLU A 47 19.13 -20.15 10.82
CA GLU A 47 18.45 -21.43 10.95
C GLU A 47 18.82 -22.09 12.30
N PRO A 48 17.84 -22.44 13.13
CA PRO A 48 18.09 -23.38 14.19
C PRO A 48 18.34 -24.76 13.58
N VAL A 49 19.44 -25.38 13.97
CA VAL A 49 19.83 -26.72 13.60
C VAL A 49 18.65 -27.68 13.81
N ALA A 50 18.44 -28.53 12.82
CA ALA A 50 17.35 -29.48 12.66
C ALA A 50 16.99 -30.26 13.96
N GLN A 51 15.69 -30.23 14.29
CA GLN A 51 15.03 -31.30 15.03
C GLN A 51 13.85 -31.85 14.20
N PRO A 52 13.62 -33.18 14.26
CA PRO A 52 12.75 -33.82 13.27
C PRO A 52 11.27 -33.68 13.58
N SER A 53 10.56 -33.45 12.53
CA SER A 53 9.17 -33.81 12.20
C SER A 53 8.15 -34.00 13.32
N ALA A 54 7.22 -33.03 13.42
CA ALA A 54 5.84 -33.35 13.78
C ALA A 54 4.89 -32.59 12.83
N THR A 55 4.24 -33.36 12.02
CA THR A 55 2.91 -33.24 11.40
C THR A 55 2.29 -31.84 11.29
N GLY A 56 2.10 -31.39 10.03
CA GLY A 56 1.56 -30.12 9.63
C GLY A 56 0.17 -29.81 10.21
N SER A 57 0.12 -28.68 10.86
CA SER A 57 -1.08 -27.85 10.86
C SER A 57 -0.82 -26.68 9.90
N PRO A 58 -1.79 -26.25 9.10
CA PRO A 58 -1.60 -25.07 8.27
C PRO A 58 -1.33 -23.90 9.22
N SER A 59 -0.15 -23.31 9.09
CA SER A 59 0.19 -22.04 9.74
C SER A 59 -0.86 -21.03 9.27
N VAL A 60 -1.81 -20.73 10.13
CA VAL A 60 -2.70 -19.59 9.97
C VAL A 60 -1.77 -18.39 10.00
N ALA A 61 -1.54 -17.79 8.83
CA ALA A 61 -0.77 -16.55 8.74
C ALA A 61 -1.37 -15.57 9.75
N ALA A 62 -0.60 -15.16 10.74
CA ALA A 62 -1.05 -14.23 11.75
C ALA A 62 -1.60 -12.98 11.04
N ALA A 63 -2.82 -12.58 11.36
CA ALA A 63 -3.42 -11.40 10.79
C ALA A 63 -2.47 -10.19 11.02
N PRO A 64 -2.27 -9.34 10.00
CA PRO A 64 -1.37 -8.21 10.15
C PRO A 64 -1.82 -7.30 11.29
N VAL A 65 -0.85 -6.88 12.11
CA VAL A 65 -1.07 -5.99 13.25
C VAL A 65 -0.36 -4.67 12.97
N LEU A 66 -1.02 -3.56 13.28
CA LEU A 66 -0.41 -2.23 13.15
C LEU A 66 0.74 -2.06 14.15
N THR A 67 1.81 -1.40 13.70
CA THR A 67 2.90 -0.99 14.59
C THR A 67 2.42 0.09 15.57
N GLU A 68 3.09 0.26 16.71
CA GLU A 68 2.77 1.32 17.67
C GLU A 68 2.82 2.71 17.03
N GLN A 69 3.76 2.93 16.12
CA GLN A 69 3.90 4.19 15.39
C GLN A 69 2.71 4.46 14.46
N ALA A 70 2.19 3.43 13.78
CA ALA A 70 1.00 3.55 12.95
C ALA A 70 -0.27 3.83 13.78
N LYS A 71 -0.35 3.27 14.99
CA LYS A 71 -1.45 3.56 15.94
C LYS A 71 -1.37 4.97 16.52
N ALA A 72 -0.15 5.49 16.72
CA ALA A 72 0.07 6.85 17.21
C ALA A 72 -0.29 7.93 16.17
N HIS A 73 -0.29 7.59 14.88
CA HIS A 73 -0.58 8.49 13.77
C HIS A 73 -1.69 7.96 12.86
N PRO A 74 -2.91 7.81 13.37
CA PRO A 74 -4.03 7.23 12.60
C PRO A 74 -4.41 8.08 11.38
N GLU A 75 -4.11 9.37 11.39
CA GLU A 75 -4.33 10.28 10.27
C GLU A 75 -3.51 9.89 9.03
N LEU A 76 -2.33 9.29 9.22
CA LEU A 76 -1.50 8.81 8.12
C LEU A 76 -2.06 7.53 7.49
N LEU A 77 -2.72 6.69 8.28
CA LEU A 77 -3.41 5.49 7.77
C LEU A 77 -4.58 5.85 6.86
N GLY A 78 -5.30 6.91 7.22
CA GLY A 78 -6.45 7.42 6.47
C GLY A 78 -6.09 8.14 5.18
N GLN A 79 -4.81 8.18 4.78
CA GLN A 79 -4.36 8.87 3.58
C GLN A 79 -3.65 7.91 2.63
N ALA A 80 -3.86 8.08 1.33
CA ALA A 80 -3.15 7.36 0.29
C ALA A 80 -2.91 8.28 -0.92
N THR A 81 -1.77 8.11 -1.58
CA THR A 81 -1.46 8.83 -2.82
C THR A 81 -0.93 7.84 -3.85
N ARG A 82 -1.51 7.87 -5.05
CA ARG A 82 -1.08 7.07 -6.19
C ARG A 82 -1.40 7.78 -7.50
N ASP A 83 -0.48 7.74 -8.45
CA ASP A 83 -0.64 8.29 -9.80
C ASP A 83 -1.14 9.75 -9.81
N GLY A 84 -0.70 10.56 -8.84
CA GLY A 84 -1.12 11.94 -8.67
C GLY A 84 -2.50 12.13 -8.03
N ILE A 85 -3.20 11.06 -7.64
CA ILE A 85 -4.44 11.16 -6.88
C ILE A 85 -4.14 10.94 -5.40
N ARG A 86 -4.59 11.87 -4.56
CA ARG A 86 -4.57 11.75 -3.10
C ARG A 86 -5.98 11.54 -2.57
N LEU A 87 -6.13 10.55 -1.73
CA LEU A 87 -7.32 10.33 -0.90
C LEU A 87 -6.99 10.67 0.55
N ALA A 88 -7.93 11.30 1.24
CA ALA A 88 -7.86 11.53 2.67
C ALA A 88 -9.20 11.15 3.30
N LEU A 89 -9.18 10.38 4.38
CA LEU A 89 -10.34 10.05 5.18
C LEU A 89 -10.73 11.29 6.00
N ASP A 90 -11.97 11.74 5.86
CA ASP A 90 -12.49 12.89 6.60
C ASP A 90 -13.19 12.43 7.89
N LYS A 91 -14.04 11.40 7.78
CA LYS A 91 -14.88 10.97 8.91
C LYS A 91 -15.31 9.52 8.79
N VAL A 92 -15.45 8.88 9.95
CA VAL A 92 -16.09 7.56 10.11
C VAL A 92 -17.31 7.74 11.03
N THR A 93 -18.47 7.28 10.59
CA THR A 93 -19.74 7.35 11.33
C THR A 93 -20.49 6.03 11.26
N GLY A 94 -21.53 5.87 12.07
CA GLY A 94 -22.39 4.70 12.09
C GLY A 94 -22.01 3.68 13.16
N SER A 95 -22.99 2.87 13.57
CA SER A 95 -22.84 1.81 14.58
C SER A 95 -22.69 0.43 13.94
N ASP A 96 -23.70 -0.04 13.23
CA ASP A 96 -23.73 -1.37 12.59
C ASP A 96 -23.20 -1.35 11.16
N THR A 97 -23.43 -0.24 10.47
CA THR A 97 -22.84 0.06 9.19
C THR A 97 -21.93 1.28 9.36
N LEU A 98 -20.68 1.13 9.01
CA LEU A 98 -19.71 2.21 9.02
C LEU A 98 -19.83 2.99 7.71
N ALA A 99 -20.11 4.28 7.80
CA ALA A 99 -20.10 5.20 6.67
C ALA A 99 -18.81 6.03 6.73
N LEU A 100 -17.97 5.86 5.71
CA LEU A 100 -16.68 6.54 5.58
C LEU A 100 -16.78 7.60 4.51
N SER A 101 -16.43 8.84 4.85
CA SER A 101 -16.31 9.95 3.90
C SER A 101 -14.85 10.24 3.62
N PHE A 102 -14.55 10.53 2.35
CA PHE A 102 -13.20 10.86 1.89
C PHE A 102 -13.22 12.11 1.05
N THR A 103 -12.09 12.78 1.03
CA THR A 103 -11.78 13.82 0.04
C THR A 103 -10.76 13.27 -0.96
N ALA A 104 -11.11 13.34 -2.25
CA ALA A 104 -10.21 13.01 -3.36
C ALA A 104 -9.64 14.29 -3.96
N THR A 105 -8.32 14.35 -4.09
CA THR A 105 -7.60 15.48 -4.71
C THR A 105 -6.77 14.99 -5.88
N ASN A 106 -6.94 15.62 -7.03
CA ASN A 106 -6.12 15.34 -8.21
C ASN A 106 -4.94 16.32 -8.28
N LEU A 107 -3.77 15.85 -7.94
CA LEU A 107 -2.49 16.57 -8.02
C LEU A 107 -1.79 16.39 -9.37
N GLY A 108 -2.28 15.46 -10.18
CA GLY A 108 -1.76 15.16 -11.52
C GLY A 108 -2.28 16.10 -12.59
N ASP A 109 -1.93 15.83 -13.84
CA ASP A 109 -2.28 16.63 -15.02
C ASP A 109 -3.42 16.06 -15.85
N ARG A 110 -3.83 14.80 -15.58
CA ARG A 110 -4.90 14.10 -16.29
C ARG A 110 -6.15 14.02 -15.42
N SER A 111 -7.32 14.06 -16.04
CA SER A 111 -8.59 13.90 -15.33
C SER A 111 -8.82 12.44 -14.93
N ALA A 112 -9.06 12.18 -13.66
CA ALA A 112 -9.41 10.84 -13.20
C ALA A 112 -10.92 10.59 -13.34
N ILE A 113 -11.25 9.41 -13.86
CA ILE A 113 -12.64 8.95 -14.02
C ILE A 113 -13.00 7.84 -13.04
N GLN A 114 -12.03 7.11 -12.54
CA GLN A 114 -12.23 6.10 -11.49
C GLN A 114 -11.02 6.04 -10.57
N VAL A 115 -11.30 5.90 -9.28
CA VAL A 115 -10.30 5.59 -8.25
C VAL A 115 -10.86 4.46 -7.41
N SER A 116 -10.16 3.34 -7.38
CA SER A 116 -10.53 2.15 -6.61
C SER A 116 -9.36 1.64 -5.79
N GLY A 117 -9.65 0.84 -4.78
CA GLY A 117 -8.61 0.32 -3.90
C GLY A 117 -9.20 -0.49 -2.76
N TRP A 118 -8.61 -0.34 -1.58
CA TRP A 118 -8.93 -1.14 -0.41
C TRP A 118 -9.07 -0.28 0.83
N ILE A 119 -9.98 -0.67 1.69
CA ILE A 119 -10.11 -0.16 3.05
C ILE A 119 -9.83 -1.32 4.00
N THR A 120 -8.92 -1.11 4.93
CA THR A 120 -8.62 -2.07 6.00
C THR A 120 -9.03 -1.47 7.33
N LEU A 121 -9.84 -2.21 8.09
CA LEU A 121 -10.30 -1.81 9.41
C LEU A 121 -9.45 -2.49 10.48
N PHE A 122 -8.99 -1.71 11.43
CA PHE A 122 -8.26 -2.20 12.61
C PHE A 122 -8.96 -1.75 13.89
N SER A 123 -8.84 -2.57 14.93
CA SER A 123 -9.18 -2.14 16.29
C SER A 123 -8.14 -1.18 16.85
N GLN A 124 -8.43 -0.55 17.98
CA GLN A 124 -7.51 0.40 18.64
C GLN A 124 -6.20 -0.25 19.09
N ASP A 125 -6.20 -1.56 19.36
CA ASP A 125 -5.00 -2.35 19.64
C ASP A 125 -4.18 -2.72 18.39
N GLY A 126 -4.65 -2.31 17.20
CA GLY A 126 -3.95 -2.51 15.93
C GLY A 126 -4.24 -3.84 15.23
N ARG A 127 -5.14 -4.67 15.76
CA ARG A 127 -5.53 -5.93 15.13
C ARG A 127 -6.40 -5.68 13.90
N GLN A 128 -6.06 -6.31 12.76
CA GLN A 128 -6.91 -6.25 11.57
C GLN A 128 -8.21 -7.05 11.75
N TRP A 129 -9.32 -6.44 11.39
CA TRP A 129 -10.66 -7.04 11.42
C TRP A 129 -11.23 -7.33 10.04
N ALA A 130 -11.05 -6.40 9.10
CA ALA A 130 -11.57 -6.56 7.74
C ALA A 130 -10.66 -5.86 6.73
N ARG A 131 -10.67 -6.34 5.50
CA ARG A 131 -10.09 -5.67 4.33
C ARG A 131 -11.05 -5.82 3.17
N GLU A 132 -11.64 -4.71 2.75
CA GLU A 132 -12.71 -4.68 1.76
C GLU A 132 -12.31 -3.81 0.56
N PRO A 133 -12.70 -4.22 -0.66
CA PRO A 133 -12.51 -3.39 -1.83
C PRO A 133 -13.43 -2.16 -1.77
N ALA A 134 -12.92 -1.03 -2.23
CA ALA A 134 -13.67 0.22 -2.23
C ALA A 134 -13.50 0.96 -3.56
N ARG A 135 -14.57 1.64 -3.97
CA ARG A 135 -14.57 2.57 -5.10
C ARG A 135 -14.75 3.98 -4.55
N PHE A 136 -13.65 4.71 -4.51
CA PHE A 136 -13.63 6.05 -3.93
C PHE A 136 -14.19 7.10 -4.89
N TRP A 137 -13.90 6.94 -6.19
CA TRP A 137 -14.36 7.86 -7.22
C TRP A 137 -14.87 7.11 -8.43
N ILE A 138 -16.04 7.49 -8.92
CA ILE A 138 -16.61 6.99 -10.17
C ILE A 138 -17.27 8.19 -10.86
N ALA A 139 -16.73 8.56 -11.99
CA ALA A 139 -17.35 9.55 -12.86
C ALA A 139 -18.49 8.92 -13.67
N GLU A 140 -19.50 9.70 -13.98
CA GLU A 140 -20.59 9.27 -14.84
C GLU A 140 -20.13 9.23 -16.30
N THR A 141 -20.57 8.20 -17.02
CA THR A 141 -20.17 7.99 -18.41
C THR A 141 -20.62 9.19 -19.26
N ARG A 142 -19.68 9.76 -20.04
CA ARG A 142 -19.90 10.90 -20.91
C ARG A 142 -20.29 12.22 -20.24
N MET A 143 -20.10 12.32 -18.92
CA MET A 143 -20.31 13.55 -18.14
C MET A 143 -18.98 14.12 -17.64
N PRO A 144 -18.27 14.93 -18.46
CA PRO A 144 -16.94 15.45 -18.08
C PRO A 144 -16.93 16.32 -16.81
N GLU A 145 -18.06 16.86 -16.41
CA GLU A 145 -18.25 17.62 -15.17
C GLU A 145 -18.13 16.74 -13.92
N THR A 146 -18.29 15.42 -14.07
CA THR A 146 -18.14 14.45 -12.97
C THR A 146 -16.69 13.93 -12.83
N TYR A 147 -15.81 14.28 -13.77
CA TYR A 147 -14.40 13.89 -13.71
C TYR A 147 -13.70 14.66 -12.60
N LEU A 148 -12.76 14.02 -11.92
CA LEU A 148 -11.88 14.69 -10.98
C LEU A 148 -10.73 15.32 -11.77
N ARG A 149 -10.84 16.63 -12.03
CA ARG A 149 -9.91 17.37 -12.90
C ARG A 149 -8.63 17.73 -12.15
N LYS A 150 -7.61 18.11 -12.90
CA LYS A 150 -6.36 18.65 -12.37
C LYS A 150 -6.63 19.76 -11.36
N GLY A 151 -6.01 19.65 -10.18
CA GLY A 151 -6.11 20.63 -9.09
C GLY A 151 -7.44 20.60 -8.33
N GLU A 152 -8.41 19.77 -8.72
CA GLU A 152 -9.67 19.66 -8.00
C GLU A 152 -9.50 18.83 -6.74
N SER A 153 -10.22 19.27 -5.70
CA SER A 153 -10.40 18.54 -4.45
C SER A 153 -11.89 18.43 -4.17
N ARG A 154 -12.42 17.22 -4.10
CA ARG A 154 -13.87 16.97 -3.99
C ARG A 154 -14.15 15.83 -3.01
N ALA A 155 -15.25 15.97 -2.27
CA ALA A 155 -15.75 14.88 -1.45
C ALA A 155 -16.18 13.70 -2.33
N THR A 156 -15.83 12.49 -1.91
CA THR A 156 -16.27 11.25 -2.55
C THR A 156 -17.70 10.90 -2.15
N ARG A 157 -18.27 9.91 -2.83
CA ARG A 157 -19.47 9.24 -2.28
C ARG A 157 -19.09 8.53 -0.99
N LEU A 158 -20.06 8.38 -0.08
CA LEU A 158 -19.86 7.58 1.13
C LEU A 158 -19.52 6.13 0.76
N VAL A 159 -18.52 5.58 1.43
CA VAL A 159 -18.23 4.16 1.36
C VAL A 159 -18.83 3.51 2.60
N GLU A 160 -19.79 2.60 2.37
CA GLU A 160 -20.47 1.90 3.44
C GLU A 160 -19.89 0.50 3.60
N LEU A 161 -19.53 0.14 4.84
CA LEU A 161 -19.00 -1.17 5.20
C LEU A 161 -19.77 -1.71 6.39
N ALA A 162 -20.12 -3.00 6.36
CA ALA A 162 -20.66 -3.66 7.55
C ALA A 162 -19.61 -3.63 8.67
N ARG A 163 -20.01 -3.26 9.87
CA ARG A 163 -19.11 -3.34 11.03
C ARG A 163 -18.84 -4.81 11.36
N PRO A 164 -17.58 -5.25 11.41
CA PRO A 164 -17.25 -6.61 11.83
C PRO A 164 -17.75 -6.90 13.25
N ALA A 165 -18.34 -8.08 13.44
CA ALA A 165 -18.83 -8.49 14.76
C ALA A 165 -17.69 -8.52 15.79
N GLY A 166 -17.88 -7.85 16.92
CA GLY A 166 -16.87 -7.74 17.98
C GLY A 166 -15.92 -6.55 17.85
N LEU A 167 -15.95 -5.81 16.76
CA LEU A 167 -15.20 -4.57 16.62
C LEU A 167 -15.87 -3.46 17.42
N THR A 168 -15.28 -3.08 18.55
CA THR A 168 -15.79 -2.05 19.46
C THR A 168 -15.10 -0.70 19.21
N GLY A 169 -15.79 0.39 19.52
CA GLY A 169 -15.27 1.75 19.38
C GLY A 169 -15.11 2.21 17.91
N THR A 170 -14.43 3.33 17.71
CA THR A 170 -14.11 3.85 16.37
C THR A 170 -12.92 3.08 15.81
N PRO A 171 -13.04 2.42 14.64
CA PRO A 171 -11.93 1.69 14.05
C PRO A 171 -10.82 2.64 13.56
N LEU A 172 -9.57 2.16 13.57
CA LEU A 172 -8.50 2.75 12.78
C LEU A 172 -8.70 2.28 11.33
N VAL A 173 -8.60 3.21 10.38
CA VAL A 173 -8.90 2.96 8.97
C VAL A 173 -7.65 3.18 8.14
N ARG A 174 -7.20 2.13 7.46
CA ARG A 174 -6.14 2.24 6.46
C ARG A 174 -6.74 2.25 5.07
N VAL A 175 -6.30 3.21 4.26
CA VAL A 175 -6.72 3.39 2.86
C VAL A 175 -5.58 3.04 1.93
N GLU A 176 -5.89 2.32 0.86
CA GLU A 176 -4.92 1.98 -0.18
C GLU A 176 -5.56 2.23 -1.55
N ILE A 177 -4.89 2.98 -2.42
CA ILE A 177 -5.32 3.14 -3.81
C ILE A 177 -4.72 1.99 -4.61
N GLY A 178 -5.58 1.18 -5.21
CA GLY A 178 -5.19 0.04 -6.07
C GLY A 178 -5.06 0.44 -7.52
N GLU A 179 -6.03 1.19 -8.04
CA GLU A 179 -6.10 1.55 -9.44
C GLU A 179 -6.67 2.96 -9.63
N VAL A 180 -6.11 3.69 -10.57
CA VAL A 180 -6.62 4.98 -11.05
C VAL A 180 -6.80 4.92 -12.56
N VAL A 181 -8.01 5.19 -13.02
CA VAL A 181 -8.31 5.27 -14.46
C VAL A 181 -8.46 6.73 -14.86
N PHE A 182 -7.72 7.13 -15.87
CA PHE A 182 -7.72 8.47 -16.40
C PHE A 182 -8.38 8.55 -17.79
N ARG A 183 -8.70 9.79 -18.15
CA ARG A 183 -9.15 10.11 -19.49
C ARG A 183 -8.33 11.26 -20.10
#